data_bbfec063f2f9b7faa068f5f7d64a9246
#
_entry.id   bbfec063f2f9b7faa068f5f7d64a9246
#
_cell.length_a   1.000
_cell.length_b   1.000
_cell.length_c   1.000
_cell.angle_alpha   90.00
_cell.angle_beta   90.00
_cell.angle_gamma   90.00
#
_symmetry.space_group_name_H-M   'P 1'
#
loop_
_entity.id
_entity.type
_entity.pdbx_description
1 polymer ?
#
loop_
_entity_poly.entity_id
_entity_poly.type
_entity_poly.pdbx_seq_one_letter_code
_entity_poly.pdbx_strand_id
1 'polypeptide(L)'
;MKFAFALAALSTALLAAGPARAQPALAEIKVSYQPALYWALPFYVATEKGWWAEVGLKPEFSTFPAGVPQIAASASKSWDVGGTGSVPAVLGHVRFGIKTIGLTNDESAGNALLVRKDVADKFTKDPASMKGQTILLTANSTGDYAVQSCLKKYGLTKADVTIKNMGQAEIISAVSSNNADLAGLWAPNIYTLEEKAGAKVLCSGKEGSAMVPGALIARGEYAESNPENVAKFLAVYLRAWSWLNANKPQAIEMMTKFYAQGGVSISPASMMKEFTTRPTYTLAQQLTAMDRTRGTSNMDGWFADIATFMRGTGAIQSIPASADYVTDAYMKRVQADPKLREFANRSN
;
A
#
# COMPACT_ATOMS: atom_id res chain seq x y z
N MET A 1 61.47 56.93 44.25
CA MET A 1 60.97 55.83 43.35
C MET A 1 59.82 55.13 44.02
N LYS A 2 58.64 55.41 43.58
CA LYS A 2 57.40 54.79 44.12
C LYS A 2 56.83 53.87 43.06
N PHE A 3 56.82 52.55 43.30
CA PHE A 3 56.15 51.55 42.44
C PHE A 3 54.68 51.40 42.85
N ALA A 4 53.77 51.65 41.92
CA ALA A 4 52.37 51.41 42.11
C ALA A 4 52.04 50.04 41.49
N PHE A 5 51.49 49.11 42.30
CA PHE A 5 50.91 47.82 41.83
C PHE A 5 49.46 48.02 41.41
N ALA A 6 49.16 47.79 40.17
CA ALA A 6 47.77 47.72 39.69
C ALA A 6 47.25 46.28 39.80
N LEU A 7 46.26 46.06 40.64
CA LEU A 7 45.49 44.79 40.70
C LEU A 7 44.51 44.78 39.56
N ALA A 8 44.63 43.82 38.62
CA ALA A 8 43.64 43.53 37.62
C ALA A 8 42.64 42.47 38.17
N ALA A 9 41.40 42.90 38.36
CA ALA A 9 40.31 42.00 38.76
C ALA A 9 39.82 41.20 37.54
N LEU A 10 40.08 39.90 37.53
CA LEU A 10 39.54 38.95 36.54
C LEU A 10 38.13 38.58 36.92
N SER A 11 37.13 39.16 36.25
CA SER A 11 35.69 38.75 36.41
C SER A 11 35.44 37.49 35.60
N THR A 12 35.37 36.35 36.28
CA THR A 12 34.92 35.07 35.71
C THR A 12 33.40 35.10 35.53
N ALA A 13 32.93 35.27 34.28
CA ALA A 13 31.51 35.06 33.91
C ALA A 13 31.26 33.56 33.87
N LEU A 14 30.57 33.01 34.88
CA LEU A 14 29.97 31.67 34.81
C LEU A 14 28.82 31.72 33.80
N LEU A 15 29.05 31.23 32.60
CA LEU A 15 27.97 30.87 31.67
C LEU A 15 27.20 29.68 32.28
N ALA A 16 26.03 29.96 32.81
CA ALA A 16 25.06 28.91 33.21
C ALA A 16 24.61 28.18 31.95
N ALA A 17 25.28 27.08 31.60
CA ALA A 17 24.74 26.09 30.65
C ALA A 17 23.51 25.48 31.29
N GLY A 18 22.32 25.94 30.84
CA GLY A 18 21.05 25.27 31.18
C GLY A 18 21.11 23.81 30.73
N PRO A 19 20.41 22.91 31.43
CA PRO A 19 20.39 21.50 31.06
C PRO A 19 19.91 21.37 29.62
N ALA A 20 20.78 20.91 28.72
CA ALA A 20 20.42 20.54 27.37
C ALA A 20 19.35 19.46 27.49
N ARG A 21 18.11 19.82 27.13
CA ARG A 21 16.99 18.88 27.14
C ARG A 21 17.30 17.85 26.07
N ALA A 22 17.73 16.67 26.49
CA ALA A 22 17.97 15.56 25.56
C ALA A 22 16.69 15.35 24.75
N GLN A 23 16.78 15.44 23.43
CA GLN A 23 15.67 15.12 22.55
C GLN A 23 15.25 13.67 22.86
N PRO A 24 13.95 13.39 23.06
CA PRO A 24 13.51 12.03 23.29
C PRO A 24 14.02 11.10 22.17
N ALA A 25 14.53 9.94 22.55
CA ALA A 25 14.97 8.96 21.56
C ALA A 25 13.79 8.57 20.66
N LEU A 26 14.02 8.54 19.35
CA LEU A 26 12.99 8.13 18.39
C LEU A 26 12.67 6.64 18.57
N ALA A 27 11.39 6.31 18.58
CA ALA A 27 10.94 4.91 18.63
C ALA A 27 11.18 4.23 17.28
N GLU A 28 11.88 3.12 17.28
CA GLU A 28 12.09 2.33 16.07
C GLU A 28 10.78 1.65 15.65
N ILE A 29 10.51 1.63 14.33
CA ILE A 29 9.36 0.97 13.73
C ILE A 29 9.77 0.33 12.40
N LYS A 30 9.48 -0.95 12.25
CA LYS A 30 9.80 -1.70 11.02
C LYS A 30 8.62 -1.65 10.07
N VAL A 31 8.83 -1.09 8.88
CA VAL A 31 7.78 -0.83 7.88
C VAL A 31 7.99 -1.72 6.67
N SER A 32 7.01 -2.54 6.33
CA SER A 32 7.04 -3.42 5.18
C SER A 32 6.18 -2.93 4.03
N TYR A 33 6.61 -3.17 2.80
CA TYR A 33 5.84 -2.83 1.61
C TYR A 33 6.23 -3.65 0.38
N GLN A 34 5.40 -3.57 -0.65
CA GLN A 34 5.75 -3.92 -2.03
C GLN A 34 6.05 -2.63 -2.80
N PRO A 35 6.96 -2.63 -3.80
CA PRO A 35 7.34 -1.42 -4.52
C PRO A 35 6.23 -0.95 -5.47
N ALA A 36 5.14 -0.47 -4.90
CA ALA A 36 3.98 0.09 -5.60
C ALA A 36 3.58 1.42 -4.97
N LEU A 37 2.92 2.27 -5.76
CA LEU A 37 2.62 3.66 -5.41
C LEU A 37 1.97 3.79 -4.01
N TYR A 38 0.83 3.14 -3.81
CA TYR A 38 -0.02 3.39 -2.64
C TYR A 38 0.47 2.69 -1.38
N TRP A 39 1.31 1.66 -1.53
CA TRP A 39 1.83 0.89 -0.40
C TRP A 39 3.21 1.34 0.05
N ALA A 40 3.92 2.19 -0.73
CA ALA A 40 5.31 2.53 -0.49
C ALA A 40 5.66 4.00 -0.71
N LEU A 41 5.17 4.67 -1.77
CA LEU A 41 5.52 6.06 -2.06
C LEU A 41 5.24 7.02 -0.88
N PRO A 42 4.13 6.90 -0.11
CA PRO A 42 3.91 7.74 1.07
C PRO A 42 5.04 7.63 2.10
N PHE A 43 5.59 6.43 2.29
CA PHE A 43 6.72 6.21 3.20
C PHE A 43 8.01 6.86 2.68
N TYR A 44 8.26 6.73 1.36
CA TYR A 44 9.38 7.40 0.71
C TYR A 44 9.30 8.93 0.87
N VAL A 45 8.14 9.52 0.55
CA VAL A 45 7.91 10.97 0.70
C VAL A 45 8.10 11.41 2.15
N ALA A 46 7.55 10.68 3.11
CA ALA A 46 7.69 11.00 4.53
C ALA A 46 9.15 10.92 5.00
N THR A 47 9.95 10.03 4.41
CA THR A 47 11.39 9.91 4.69
C THR A 47 12.17 11.09 4.13
N GLU A 48 11.95 11.43 2.86
CA GLU A 48 12.59 12.58 2.20
C GLU A 48 12.24 13.92 2.89
N LYS A 49 11.04 14.00 3.47
CA LYS A 49 10.54 15.19 4.18
C LYS A 49 10.89 15.21 5.68
N GLY A 50 11.47 14.15 6.23
CA GLY A 50 11.79 14.04 7.66
C GLY A 50 10.59 13.90 8.61
N TRP A 51 9.40 13.58 8.11
CA TRP A 51 8.15 13.58 8.88
C TRP A 51 8.06 12.48 9.93
N TRP A 52 8.82 11.42 9.80
CA TRP A 52 8.89 10.36 10.80
C TRP A 52 9.39 10.87 12.15
N ALA A 53 10.46 11.70 12.13
CA ALA A 53 11.03 12.26 13.33
C ALA A 53 10.10 13.28 14.00
N GLU A 54 9.26 14.01 13.25
CA GLU A 54 8.28 14.96 13.79
C GLU A 54 7.27 14.28 14.72
N VAL A 55 6.96 13.00 14.49
CA VAL A 55 6.07 12.21 15.36
C VAL A 55 6.85 11.29 16.30
N GLY A 56 8.17 11.39 16.36
CA GLY A 56 9.03 10.61 17.25
C GLY A 56 9.25 9.16 16.80
N LEU A 57 9.17 8.87 15.50
CA LEU A 57 9.45 7.56 14.92
C LEU A 57 10.76 7.56 14.12
N LYS A 58 11.43 6.40 14.09
CA LYS A 58 12.57 6.08 13.23
C LYS A 58 12.24 4.82 12.43
N PRO A 59 11.89 4.94 11.13
CA PRO A 59 11.51 3.79 10.33
C PRO A 59 12.72 2.97 9.87
N GLU A 60 12.52 1.64 9.80
CA GLU A 60 13.35 0.68 9.10
C GLU A 60 12.49 0.00 8.03
N PHE A 61 12.93 -0.05 6.77
CA PHE A 61 12.11 -0.53 5.67
C PHE A 61 12.52 -1.92 5.20
N SER A 62 11.49 -2.77 4.94
CA SER A 62 11.65 -4.07 4.31
C SER A 62 10.76 -4.18 3.07
N THR A 63 11.36 -4.54 1.94
CA THR A 63 10.67 -4.66 0.65
C THR A 63 10.43 -6.12 0.29
N PHE A 64 9.24 -6.40 -0.25
CA PHE A 64 8.82 -7.73 -0.68
C PHE A 64 8.30 -7.73 -2.12
N PRO A 65 8.53 -8.80 -2.90
CA PRO A 65 8.09 -8.84 -4.31
C PRO A 65 6.56 -9.00 -4.45
N ALA A 66 5.88 -9.51 -3.43
CA ALA A 66 4.43 -9.71 -3.42
C ALA A 66 3.90 -9.78 -1.98
N GLY A 67 2.56 -9.74 -1.82
CA GLY A 67 1.91 -9.76 -0.51
C GLY A 67 2.10 -11.08 0.26
N VAL A 68 2.08 -12.23 -0.41
CA VAL A 68 2.22 -13.53 0.26
C VAL A 68 3.56 -13.66 1.00
N PRO A 69 4.74 -13.40 0.39
CA PRO A 69 6.00 -13.41 1.13
C PRO A 69 6.08 -12.30 2.20
N GLN A 70 5.44 -11.13 2.00
CA GLN A 70 5.39 -10.09 3.01
C GLN A 70 4.67 -10.56 4.28
N ILE A 71 3.45 -11.12 4.15
CA ILE A 71 2.70 -11.59 5.32
C ILE A 71 3.39 -12.78 6.00
N ALA A 72 4.04 -13.68 5.25
CA ALA A 72 4.77 -14.81 5.82
C ALA A 72 5.95 -14.34 6.69
N ALA A 73 6.62 -13.26 6.31
CA ALA A 73 7.73 -12.68 7.06
C ALA A 73 7.31 -12.09 8.44
N SER A 74 6.00 -11.89 8.68
CA SER A 74 5.50 -11.47 10.00
C SER A 74 5.80 -12.50 11.11
N ALA A 75 5.88 -13.79 10.76
CA ALA A 75 6.18 -14.86 11.70
C ALA A 75 7.56 -14.70 12.38
N SER A 76 8.54 -14.13 11.66
CA SER A 76 9.88 -13.82 12.20
C SER A 76 9.99 -12.42 12.79
N LYS A 77 8.87 -11.69 12.93
CA LYS A 77 8.82 -10.30 13.42
C LYS A 77 9.75 -9.36 12.64
N SER A 78 9.94 -9.63 11.33
CA SER A 78 10.79 -8.83 10.46
C SER A 78 10.21 -7.45 10.13
N TRP A 79 8.93 -7.23 10.39
CA TRP A 79 8.25 -5.94 10.26
C TRP A 79 7.14 -5.81 11.31
N ASP A 80 6.71 -4.59 11.57
CA ASP A 80 5.69 -4.24 12.57
C ASP A 80 4.40 -3.76 11.91
N VAL A 81 4.53 -2.89 10.92
CA VAL A 81 3.45 -2.25 10.16
C VAL A 81 3.77 -2.28 8.67
N GLY A 82 2.82 -1.95 7.81
CA GLY A 82 3.10 -1.85 6.38
C GLY A 82 1.89 -1.57 5.52
N GLY A 83 2.14 -1.58 4.19
CA GLY A 83 1.10 -1.50 3.17
C GLY A 83 1.10 -2.75 2.29
N THR A 84 -0.10 -3.22 1.92
CA THR A 84 -0.29 -4.39 1.07
C THR A 84 -1.66 -4.36 0.40
N GLY A 85 -1.96 -5.31 -0.49
CA GLY A 85 -3.30 -5.51 -1.03
C GLY A 85 -4.24 -6.20 -0.03
N SER A 86 -5.53 -6.07 -0.23
CA SER A 86 -6.54 -6.66 0.66
C SER A 86 -6.52 -8.20 0.68
N VAL A 87 -6.25 -8.87 -0.44
CA VAL A 87 -6.18 -10.34 -0.47
C VAL A 87 -5.07 -10.87 0.45
N PRO A 88 -3.80 -10.41 0.36
CA PRO A 88 -2.79 -10.78 1.33
C PRO A 88 -3.12 -10.32 2.76
N ALA A 89 -3.82 -9.20 2.98
CA ALA A 89 -4.22 -8.78 4.31
C ALA A 89 -5.17 -9.79 4.98
N VAL A 90 -6.20 -10.27 4.28
CA VAL A 90 -7.09 -11.34 4.76
C VAL A 90 -6.32 -12.63 5.05
N LEU A 91 -5.45 -13.05 4.12
CA LEU A 91 -4.62 -14.23 4.31
C LEU A 91 -3.69 -14.10 5.51
N GLY A 92 -3.16 -12.90 5.71
CA GLY A 92 -2.30 -12.55 6.84
C GLY A 92 -3.02 -12.65 8.18
N HIS A 93 -4.29 -12.21 8.23
CA HIS A 93 -5.11 -12.43 9.40
C HIS A 93 -5.30 -13.91 9.72
N VAL A 94 -5.76 -14.68 8.72
CA VAL A 94 -6.07 -16.12 8.92
C VAL A 94 -4.84 -16.93 9.37
N ARG A 95 -3.65 -16.58 8.88
CA ARG A 95 -2.43 -17.36 9.14
C ARG A 95 -1.57 -16.84 10.29
N PHE A 96 -1.59 -15.52 10.53
CA PHE A 96 -0.61 -14.85 11.40
C PHE A 96 -1.24 -13.80 12.33
N GLY A 97 -2.56 -13.65 12.38
CA GLY A 97 -3.23 -12.69 13.24
C GLY A 97 -2.96 -11.21 12.88
N ILE A 98 -2.59 -10.95 11.62
CA ILE A 98 -2.35 -9.57 11.14
C ILE A 98 -3.67 -8.78 11.22
N LYS A 99 -3.59 -7.53 11.65
CA LYS A 99 -4.70 -6.58 11.68
C LYS A 99 -4.65 -5.66 10.46
N THR A 100 -5.81 -5.37 9.90
CA THR A 100 -6.00 -4.31 8.90
C THR A 100 -6.41 -3.04 9.65
N ILE A 101 -5.55 -2.03 9.60
CA ILE A 101 -5.63 -0.81 10.43
C ILE A 101 -6.03 0.44 9.63
N GLY A 102 -6.24 0.29 8.33
CA GLY A 102 -6.67 1.37 7.43
C GLY A 102 -6.65 0.95 5.96
N LEU A 103 -7.12 1.86 5.11
CA LEU A 103 -7.12 1.73 3.67
C LEU A 103 -5.96 2.53 3.05
N THR A 104 -5.38 2.03 1.98
CA THR A 104 -4.46 2.84 1.16
C THR A 104 -5.23 3.63 0.11
N ASN A 105 -6.01 2.93 -0.72
CA ASN A 105 -6.75 3.50 -1.85
C ASN A 105 -7.78 2.48 -2.36
N ASP A 106 -8.60 2.89 -3.32
CA ASP A 106 -9.34 1.97 -4.20
C ASP A 106 -8.45 1.53 -5.35
N GLU A 107 -8.06 0.26 -5.36
CA GLU A 107 -7.18 -0.35 -6.37
C GLU A 107 -7.94 -0.98 -7.53
N SER A 108 -9.25 -0.89 -7.58
CA SER A 108 -10.09 -1.61 -8.56
C SER A 108 -9.69 -1.33 -10.00
N ALA A 109 -9.33 -0.07 -10.33
CA ALA A 109 -8.84 0.30 -11.65
C ALA A 109 -7.33 0.00 -11.87
N GLY A 110 -6.59 -0.28 -10.80
CA GLY A 110 -5.15 -0.57 -10.81
C GLY A 110 -4.81 -2.05 -10.81
N ASN A 111 -5.80 -2.93 -10.92
CA ASN A 111 -5.63 -4.38 -11.06
C ASN A 111 -6.42 -4.83 -12.28
N ALA A 112 -5.81 -5.57 -13.22
CA ALA A 112 -6.45 -5.83 -14.50
C ALA A 112 -6.02 -7.14 -15.15
N LEU A 113 -6.92 -7.66 -15.99
CA LEU A 113 -6.64 -8.64 -17.03
C LEU A 113 -6.17 -7.89 -18.28
N LEU A 114 -4.98 -8.20 -18.72
CA LEU A 114 -4.36 -7.64 -19.93
C LEU A 114 -4.29 -8.69 -21.03
N VAL A 115 -4.21 -8.20 -22.25
CA VAL A 115 -4.02 -8.99 -23.45
C VAL A 115 -2.86 -8.45 -24.27
N ARG A 116 -2.08 -9.33 -24.87
CA ARG A 116 -1.01 -9.00 -25.79
C ARG A 116 -1.56 -8.29 -27.04
N LYS A 117 -0.84 -7.28 -27.52
CA LYS A 117 -1.30 -6.33 -28.57
C LYS A 117 -1.87 -7.00 -29.82
N ASP A 118 -1.13 -7.95 -30.36
CA ASP A 118 -1.43 -8.56 -31.68
C ASP A 118 -2.60 -9.53 -31.67
N VAL A 119 -3.01 -10.02 -30.50
CA VAL A 119 -4.19 -10.87 -30.31
C VAL A 119 -5.35 -10.17 -29.60
N ALA A 120 -5.20 -8.86 -29.31
CA ALA A 120 -6.19 -8.11 -28.52
C ALA A 120 -7.57 -8.11 -29.16
N ASP A 121 -7.67 -7.96 -30.48
CA ASP A 121 -8.94 -7.92 -31.20
C ASP A 121 -9.77 -9.21 -31.03
N LYS A 122 -9.11 -10.37 -30.95
CA LYS A 122 -9.77 -11.66 -30.72
C LYS A 122 -10.56 -11.63 -29.41
N PHE A 123 -9.87 -11.27 -28.31
CA PHE A 123 -10.47 -11.33 -26.97
C PHE A 123 -11.38 -10.13 -26.66
N THR A 124 -11.17 -8.99 -27.32
CA THR A 124 -12.04 -7.82 -27.17
C THR A 124 -13.39 -8.03 -27.88
N LYS A 125 -13.36 -8.65 -29.09
CA LYS A 125 -14.58 -8.92 -29.86
C LYS A 125 -15.36 -10.13 -29.32
N ASP A 126 -14.64 -11.15 -28.84
CA ASP A 126 -15.20 -12.36 -28.28
C ASP A 126 -14.47 -12.77 -26.99
N PRO A 127 -14.84 -12.19 -25.82
CA PRO A 127 -14.25 -12.57 -24.55
C PRO A 127 -14.43 -14.05 -24.18
N ALA A 128 -15.48 -14.75 -24.70
CA ALA A 128 -15.68 -16.17 -24.47
C ALA A 128 -14.56 -17.03 -25.09
N SER A 129 -13.83 -16.51 -26.10
CA SER A 129 -12.65 -17.16 -26.67
C SER A 129 -11.48 -17.33 -25.70
N MET A 130 -11.55 -16.75 -24.49
CA MET A 130 -10.61 -17.04 -23.41
C MET A 130 -10.77 -18.47 -22.86
N LYS A 131 -11.87 -19.15 -23.11
CA LYS A 131 -12.07 -20.54 -22.67
C LYS A 131 -10.95 -21.45 -23.21
N GLY A 132 -10.34 -22.22 -22.31
CA GLY A 132 -9.19 -23.07 -22.62
C GLY A 132 -7.83 -22.33 -22.70
N GLN A 133 -7.82 -21.00 -22.59
CA GLN A 133 -6.57 -20.22 -22.63
C GLN A 133 -5.83 -20.23 -21.29
N THR A 134 -4.53 -19.95 -21.35
CA THR A 134 -3.71 -19.76 -20.15
C THR A 134 -3.64 -18.28 -19.78
N ILE A 135 -3.90 -17.97 -18.53
CA ILE A 135 -3.70 -16.64 -17.95
C ILE A 135 -2.55 -16.71 -16.95
N LEU A 136 -1.52 -15.89 -17.16
CA LEU A 136 -0.41 -15.73 -16.22
C LEU A 136 -0.82 -14.71 -15.15
N LEU A 137 -0.72 -15.05 -13.87
CA LEU A 137 -0.99 -14.12 -12.77
C LEU A 137 -0.26 -14.54 -11.50
N THR A 138 -0.15 -13.62 -10.54
CA THR A 138 0.34 -13.93 -9.21
C THR A 138 -0.84 -14.38 -8.34
N ALA A 139 -0.85 -15.66 -7.98
CA ALA A 139 -1.93 -16.24 -7.21
C ALA A 139 -2.05 -15.63 -5.79
N ASN A 140 -3.28 -15.60 -5.26
CA ASN A 140 -3.59 -15.01 -3.96
C ASN A 140 -3.19 -13.53 -3.83
N SER A 141 -3.33 -12.78 -4.91
CA SER A 141 -3.12 -11.34 -4.98
C SER A 141 -4.42 -10.60 -5.32
N THR A 142 -4.40 -9.27 -5.17
CA THR A 142 -5.50 -8.40 -5.65
C THR A 142 -5.68 -8.49 -7.17
N GLY A 143 -4.59 -8.71 -7.92
CA GLY A 143 -4.64 -8.98 -9.36
C GLY A 143 -5.38 -10.27 -9.70
N ASP A 144 -5.20 -11.34 -8.94
CA ASP A 144 -5.95 -12.60 -9.10
C ASP A 144 -7.45 -12.37 -8.85
N TYR A 145 -7.81 -11.65 -7.79
CA TYR A 145 -9.20 -11.29 -7.50
C TYR A 145 -9.84 -10.48 -8.64
N ALA A 146 -9.14 -9.49 -9.16
CA ALA A 146 -9.59 -8.67 -10.28
C ALA A 146 -9.77 -9.50 -11.56
N VAL A 147 -8.82 -10.38 -11.89
CA VAL A 147 -8.91 -11.28 -13.07
C VAL A 147 -10.12 -12.20 -12.96
N GLN A 148 -10.35 -12.84 -11.82
CA GLN A 148 -11.50 -13.73 -11.66
C GLN A 148 -12.83 -12.97 -11.68
N SER A 149 -12.86 -11.72 -11.21
CA SER A 149 -14.03 -10.85 -11.36
C SER A 149 -14.29 -10.48 -12.83
N CYS A 150 -13.23 -10.26 -13.61
CA CYS A 150 -13.32 -10.05 -15.05
C CYS A 150 -13.82 -11.31 -15.79
N LEU A 151 -13.33 -12.49 -15.44
CA LEU A 151 -13.84 -13.74 -15.99
C LEU A 151 -15.34 -13.88 -15.74
N LYS A 152 -15.79 -13.63 -14.50
CA LYS A 152 -17.21 -13.65 -14.14
C LYS A 152 -18.04 -12.66 -14.98
N LYS A 153 -17.56 -11.45 -15.22
CA LYS A 153 -18.19 -10.46 -16.09
C LYS A 153 -18.43 -11.03 -17.51
N TYR A 154 -17.51 -11.84 -18.00
CA TYR A 154 -17.60 -12.47 -19.32
C TYR A 154 -18.29 -13.83 -19.32
N GLY A 155 -18.95 -14.22 -18.21
CA GLY A 155 -19.64 -15.51 -18.09
C GLY A 155 -18.68 -16.70 -17.96
N LEU A 156 -17.41 -16.45 -17.62
CA LEU A 156 -16.37 -17.45 -17.42
C LEU A 156 -16.03 -17.60 -15.93
N THR A 157 -15.42 -18.73 -15.62
CA THR A 157 -14.92 -19.05 -14.28
C THR A 157 -13.46 -19.48 -14.34
N LYS A 158 -12.83 -19.63 -13.20
CA LYS A 158 -11.49 -20.21 -13.08
C LYS A 158 -11.39 -21.60 -13.74
N ALA A 159 -12.47 -22.38 -13.76
CA ALA A 159 -12.49 -23.71 -14.38
C ALA A 159 -12.46 -23.67 -15.92
N ASP A 160 -12.81 -22.53 -16.53
CA ASP A 160 -12.81 -22.37 -17.98
C ASP A 160 -11.44 -21.98 -18.57
N VAL A 161 -10.47 -21.65 -17.72
CA VAL A 161 -9.12 -21.19 -18.11
C VAL A 161 -8.05 -21.93 -17.34
N THR A 162 -6.79 -21.89 -17.82
CA THR A 162 -5.65 -22.38 -17.07
C THR A 162 -4.96 -21.21 -16.37
N ILE A 163 -4.97 -21.18 -15.05
CA ILE A 163 -4.21 -20.18 -14.28
C ILE A 163 -2.78 -20.70 -14.05
N LYS A 164 -1.79 -19.94 -14.51
CA LYS A 164 -0.38 -20.20 -14.24
C LYS A 164 0.18 -19.13 -13.30
N ASN A 165 0.57 -19.58 -12.09
CA ASN A 165 1.14 -18.69 -11.09
C ASN A 165 2.57 -18.28 -11.44
N MET A 166 2.83 -16.96 -11.52
CA MET A 166 4.14 -16.37 -11.80
C MET A 166 4.31 -15.03 -11.09
N GLY A 167 5.56 -14.59 -10.91
CA GLY A 167 5.88 -13.24 -10.43
C GLY A 167 5.61 -12.17 -11.49
N GLN A 168 5.36 -10.92 -11.07
CA GLN A 168 4.99 -9.82 -11.98
C GLN A 168 6.07 -9.54 -13.05
N ALA A 169 7.35 -9.56 -12.68
CA ALA A 169 8.46 -9.34 -13.63
C ALA A 169 8.55 -10.46 -14.68
N GLU A 170 8.33 -11.69 -14.27
CA GLU A 170 8.32 -12.87 -15.16
C GLU A 170 7.13 -12.82 -16.13
N ILE A 171 5.96 -12.39 -15.64
CA ILE A 171 4.76 -12.18 -16.47
C ILE A 171 5.03 -11.11 -17.55
N ILE A 172 5.61 -9.97 -17.17
CA ILE A 172 5.99 -8.90 -18.11
C ILE A 172 6.94 -9.45 -19.18
N SER A 173 7.95 -10.21 -18.77
CA SER A 173 8.90 -10.83 -19.69
C SER A 173 8.21 -11.80 -20.66
N ALA A 174 7.34 -12.67 -20.16
CA ALA A 174 6.63 -13.66 -20.96
C ALA A 174 5.72 -13.02 -22.02
N VAL A 175 4.93 -12.01 -21.65
CA VAL A 175 4.06 -11.30 -22.60
C VAL A 175 4.87 -10.48 -23.61
N SER A 176 5.92 -9.80 -23.16
CA SER A 176 6.78 -8.99 -24.03
C SER A 176 7.55 -9.83 -25.08
N SER A 177 7.85 -11.09 -24.76
CA SER A 177 8.52 -12.04 -25.67
C SER A 177 7.54 -12.93 -26.46
N ASN A 178 6.25 -12.61 -26.46
CA ASN A 178 5.17 -13.36 -27.13
C ASN A 178 4.96 -14.81 -26.64
N ASN A 179 5.38 -15.10 -25.40
CA ASN A 179 5.20 -16.42 -24.77
C ASN A 179 3.89 -16.54 -23.95
N ALA A 180 3.09 -15.48 -23.92
CA ALA A 180 1.77 -15.48 -23.28
C ALA A 180 0.86 -14.42 -23.90
N ASP A 181 -0.41 -14.74 -24.02
CA ASP A 181 -1.44 -13.87 -24.59
C ASP A 181 -2.19 -13.07 -23.53
N LEU A 182 -2.43 -13.67 -22.37
CA LEU A 182 -3.25 -13.11 -21.29
C LEU A 182 -2.49 -13.04 -19.97
N ALA A 183 -2.63 -11.93 -19.26
CA ALA A 183 -1.94 -11.71 -18.01
C ALA A 183 -2.78 -10.94 -16.99
N GLY A 184 -2.67 -11.30 -15.71
CA GLY A 184 -3.18 -10.54 -14.58
C GLY A 184 -2.05 -9.74 -13.92
N LEU A 185 -2.15 -8.42 -13.93
CA LEU A 185 -1.17 -7.51 -13.37
C LEU A 185 -1.81 -6.44 -12.47
N TRP A 186 -0.97 -5.81 -11.64
CA TRP A 186 -1.31 -4.57 -10.95
C TRP A 186 -0.35 -3.44 -11.31
N ALA A 187 -0.80 -2.19 -11.14
CA ALA A 187 0.03 -1.01 -11.36
C ALA A 187 1.24 -0.95 -10.38
N PRO A 188 2.44 -0.57 -10.81
CA PRO A 188 2.76 0.05 -12.11
C PRO A 188 3.02 -0.94 -13.26
N ASN A 189 2.99 -2.25 -13.02
CA ASN A 189 3.33 -3.28 -14.00
C ASN A 189 2.40 -3.27 -15.23
N ILE A 190 1.13 -2.89 -15.04
CA ILE A 190 0.18 -2.64 -16.13
C ILE A 190 0.78 -1.63 -17.11
N TYR A 191 1.20 -0.46 -16.61
CA TYR A 191 1.75 0.61 -17.46
C TYR A 191 3.07 0.21 -18.09
N THR A 192 3.92 -0.51 -17.36
CA THR A 192 5.16 -1.07 -17.91
C THR A 192 4.88 -1.94 -19.13
N LEU A 193 3.87 -2.80 -19.07
CA LEU A 193 3.53 -3.69 -20.16
C LEU A 193 2.82 -2.95 -21.32
N GLU A 194 1.94 -1.98 -20.99
CA GLU A 194 1.31 -1.11 -21.99
C GLU A 194 2.38 -0.33 -22.79
N GLU A 195 3.35 0.29 -22.11
CA GLU A 195 4.36 1.14 -22.74
C GLU A 195 5.44 0.33 -23.50
N LYS A 196 5.91 -0.79 -22.93
CA LYS A 196 7.01 -1.57 -23.52
C LYS A 196 6.56 -2.54 -24.60
N ALA A 197 5.39 -3.16 -24.45
CA ALA A 197 4.90 -4.20 -25.35
C ALA A 197 3.57 -3.83 -26.05
N GLY A 198 3.01 -2.67 -25.76
CA GLY A 198 1.73 -2.24 -26.33
C GLY A 198 0.55 -3.12 -25.94
N ALA A 199 0.68 -3.89 -24.86
CA ALA A 199 -0.42 -4.68 -24.33
C ALA A 199 -1.62 -3.79 -23.98
N LYS A 200 -2.82 -4.36 -23.94
CA LYS A 200 -4.04 -3.62 -23.66
C LYS A 200 -4.74 -4.18 -22.45
N VAL A 201 -5.33 -3.31 -21.66
CA VAL A 201 -6.27 -3.70 -20.61
C VAL A 201 -7.53 -4.23 -21.28
N LEU A 202 -7.86 -5.48 -21.03
CA LEU A 202 -9.09 -6.13 -21.49
C LEU A 202 -10.23 -5.87 -20.50
N CYS A 203 -9.92 -5.91 -19.20
CA CYS A 203 -10.86 -5.64 -18.12
C CYS A 203 -10.09 -5.34 -16.83
N SER A 204 -10.45 -4.23 -16.16
CA SER A 204 -9.99 -3.93 -14.80
C SER A 204 -10.91 -4.55 -13.73
N GLY A 205 -10.44 -4.62 -12.50
CA GLY A 205 -11.28 -5.01 -11.37
C GLY A 205 -12.53 -4.15 -11.25
N LYS A 206 -12.41 -2.83 -11.52
CA LYS A 206 -13.56 -1.91 -11.54
C LYS A 206 -14.61 -2.30 -12.59
N GLU A 207 -14.18 -2.64 -13.79
CA GLU A 207 -15.07 -3.12 -14.85
C GLU A 207 -15.65 -4.51 -14.58
N GLY A 208 -14.95 -5.33 -13.81
CA GLY A 208 -15.40 -6.60 -13.25
C GLY A 208 -16.31 -6.45 -12.03
N SER A 209 -16.65 -5.22 -11.62
CA SER A 209 -17.46 -4.90 -10.42
C SER A 209 -16.83 -5.42 -9.10
N ALA A 210 -15.50 -5.54 -9.07
CA ALA A 210 -14.76 -5.87 -7.87
C ALA A 210 -14.33 -4.59 -7.13
N MET A 211 -14.70 -4.44 -5.88
CA MET A 211 -14.07 -3.47 -5.00
C MET A 211 -12.76 -4.07 -4.48
N VAL A 212 -11.66 -3.43 -4.79
CA VAL A 212 -10.30 -3.88 -4.43
C VAL A 212 -9.65 -2.84 -3.52
N PRO A 213 -9.91 -2.86 -2.22
CA PRO A 213 -9.25 -1.92 -1.30
C PRO A 213 -7.78 -2.31 -1.11
N GLY A 214 -6.88 -1.34 -1.13
CA GLY A 214 -5.56 -1.52 -0.59
C GLY A 214 -5.59 -1.41 0.94
N ALA A 215 -4.66 -2.05 1.64
CA ALA A 215 -4.68 -2.19 3.09
C ALA A 215 -3.40 -1.64 3.76
N LEU A 216 -3.57 -0.88 4.82
CA LEU A 216 -2.56 -0.67 5.84
C LEU A 216 -2.70 -1.77 6.88
N ILE A 217 -1.60 -2.42 7.22
CA ILE A 217 -1.55 -3.59 8.08
C ILE A 217 -0.60 -3.41 9.26
N ALA A 218 -0.85 -4.16 10.33
CA ALA A 218 0.06 -4.28 11.47
C ALA A 218 0.07 -5.73 11.98
N ARG A 219 1.21 -6.20 12.52
CA ARG A 219 1.21 -7.43 13.31
C ARG A 219 0.31 -7.21 14.53
N GLY A 220 -0.58 -8.17 14.81
CA GLY A 220 -1.55 -8.03 15.91
C GLY A 220 -0.87 -7.75 17.26
N GLU A 221 0.12 -8.56 17.62
CA GLU A 221 0.93 -8.42 18.84
C GLU A 221 1.60 -7.03 18.96
N TYR A 222 2.17 -6.52 17.85
CA TYR A 222 2.81 -5.20 17.85
C TYR A 222 1.77 -4.09 18.03
N ALA A 223 0.66 -4.18 17.33
CA ALA A 223 -0.39 -3.18 17.37
C ALA A 223 -1.04 -3.05 18.76
N GLU A 224 -1.19 -4.17 19.45
CA GLU A 224 -1.71 -4.20 20.84
C GLU A 224 -0.70 -3.62 21.84
N SER A 225 0.60 -3.94 21.67
CA SER A 225 1.65 -3.48 22.58
C SER A 225 2.11 -2.04 22.32
N ASN A 226 1.95 -1.52 21.09
CA ASN A 226 2.45 -0.21 20.65
C ASN A 226 1.38 0.63 19.93
N PRO A 227 0.19 0.82 20.52
CA PRO A 227 -0.93 1.47 19.82
C PRO A 227 -0.64 2.92 19.41
N GLU A 228 0.19 3.63 20.17
CA GLU A 228 0.60 4.99 19.85
C GLU A 228 1.52 5.05 18.63
N ASN A 229 2.47 4.11 18.49
CA ASN A 229 3.34 4.06 17.33
C ASN A 229 2.55 3.71 16.05
N VAL A 230 1.53 2.85 16.16
CA VAL A 230 0.62 2.55 15.05
C VAL A 230 -0.18 3.79 14.65
N ALA A 231 -0.69 4.57 15.61
CA ALA A 231 -1.40 5.82 15.31
C ALA A 231 -0.47 6.86 14.64
N LYS A 232 0.76 7.00 15.11
CA LYS A 232 1.78 7.86 14.49
C LYS A 232 2.12 7.42 13.07
N PHE A 233 2.28 6.12 12.83
CA PHE A 233 2.47 5.56 11.49
C PHE A 233 1.32 5.93 10.55
N LEU A 234 0.08 5.79 10.99
CA LEU A 234 -1.10 6.17 10.21
C LEU A 234 -1.14 7.68 9.94
N ALA A 235 -0.78 8.51 10.91
CA ALA A 235 -0.72 9.96 10.73
C ALA A 235 0.33 10.36 9.68
N VAL A 236 1.50 9.72 9.67
CA VAL A 236 2.54 9.92 8.65
C VAL A 236 2.04 9.54 7.26
N TYR A 237 1.38 8.38 7.14
CA TYR A 237 0.80 7.93 5.88
C TYR A 237 -0.25 8.91 5.33
N LEU A 238 -1.16 9.36 6.19
CA LEU A 238 -2.21 10.32 5.83
C LEU A 238 -1.64 11.67 5.40
N ARG A 239 -0.65 12.21 6.13
CA ARG A 239 0.05 13.46 5.75
C ARG A 239 0.70 13.34 4.38
N ALA A 240 1.38 12.21 4.13
CA ALA A 240 2.02 11.99 2.85
C ALA A 240 1.02 12.04 1.69
N TRP A 241 -0.16 11.44 1.84
CA TRP A 241 -1.21 11.52 0.83
C TRP A 241 -1.85 12.91 0.74
N SER A 242 -2.04 13.63 1.85
CA SER A 242 -2.50 15.01 1.83
C SER A 242 -1.55 15.89 0.99
N TRP A 243 -0.23 15.71 1.20
CA TRP A 243 0.78 16.43 0.45
C TRP A 243 0.83 16.01 -1.04
N LEU A 244 0.86 14.71 -1.34
CA LEU A 244 0.89 14.17 -2.71
C LEU A 244 -0.29 14.68 -3.55
N ASN A 245 -1.48 14.71 -2.97
CA ASN A 245 -2.68 15.20 -3.65
C ASN A 245 -2.68 16.72 -3.89
N ALA A 246 -2.08 17.49 -2.98
CA ALA A 246 -1.99 18.94 -3.08
C ALA A 246 -0.84 19.41 -4.00
N ASN A 247 0.22 18.59 -4.16
CA ASN A 247 1.47 18.98 -4.82
C ASN A 247 1.80 18.05 -6.00
N LYS A 248 0.85 17.82 -6.92
CA LYS A 248 0.99 16.83 -8.00
C LYS A 248 2.25 16.93 -8.86
N PRO A 249 2.74 18.12 -9.28
CA PRO A 249 3.99 18.21 -10.03
C PRO A 249 5.18 17.60 -9.25
N GLN A 250 5.35 18.00 -7.97
CA GLN A 250 6.41 17.48 -7.10
C GLN A 250 6.18 16.00 -6.76
N ALA A 251 4.92 15.58 -6.65
CA ALA A 251 4.55 14.18 -6.45
C ALA A 251 5.04 13.30 -7.62
N ILE A 252 4.90 13.74 -8.86
CA ILE A 252 5.41 13.03 -10.05
C ILE A 252 6.95 12.94 -10.04
N GLU A 253 7.65 14.00 -9.62
CA GLU A 253 9.11 13.96 -9.48
C GLU A 253 9.56 12.93 -8.43
N MET A 254 8.91 12.92 -7.26
CA MET A 254 9.22 11.94 -6.20
C MET A 254 8.87 10.52 -6.63
N MET A 255 7.75 10.35 -7.33
CA MET A 255 7.32 9.07 -7.88
C MET A 255 8.32 8.53 -8.91
N THR A 256 8.85 9.41 -9.77
CA THR A 256 9.92 9.05 -10.74
C THR A 256 11.17 8.54 -10.01
N LYS A 257 11.62 9.24 -8.99
CA LYS A 257 12.79 8.83 -8.18
C LYS A 257 12.53 7.50 -7.45
N PHE A 258 11.35 7.36 -6.84
CA PHE A 258 10.93 6.15 -6.15
C PHE A 258 10.90 4.93 -7.07
N TYR A 259 10.27 5.05 -8.23
CA TYR A 259 10.20 3.96 -9.19
C TYR A 259 11.56 3.60 -9.78
N ALA A 260 12.42 4.58 -10.06
CA ALA A 260 13.77 4.35 -10.56
C ALA A 260 14.62 3.50 -9.58
N GLN A 261 14.46 3.69 -8.28
CA GLN A 261 15.13 2.87 -7.26
C GLN A 261 14.71 1.39 -7.33
N GLY A 262 13.45 1.13 -7.70
CA GLY A 262 12.90 -0.21 -7.92
C GLY A 262 13.10 -0.77 -9.34
N GLY A 263 13.85 -0.07 -10.19
CA GLY A 263 14.05 -0.48 -11.60
C GLY A 263 12.81 -0.31 -12.48
N VAL A 264 11.80 0.43 -12.03
CA VAL A 264 10.59 0.73 -12.80
C VAL A 264 10.75 2.05 -13.53
N SER A 265 10.43 2.05 -14.83
CA SER A 265 10.42 3.25 -15.68
C SER A 265 9.09 3.30 -16.40
N ILE A 266 8.25 4.26 -16.05
CA ILE A 266 6.96 4.57 -16.69
C ILE A 266 6.86 6.06 -16.95
N SER A 267 6.03 6.44 -17.93
CA SER A 267 5.89 7.84 -18.33
C SER A 267 5.21 8.70 -17.25
N PRO A 268 5.45 10.03 -17.22
CA PRO A 268 4.68 10.94 -16.36
C PRO A 268 3.17 10.87 -16.59
N ALA A 269 2.73 10.56 -17.82
CA ALA A 269 1.31 10.37 -18.13
C ALA A 269 0.73 9.15 -17.39
N SER A 270 1.43 8.02 -17.37
CA SER A 270 1.03 6.84 -16.60
C SER A 270 1.04 7.09 -15.09
N MET A 271 2.04 7.84 -14.60
CA MET A 271 2.07 8.27 -13.18
C MET A 271 0.87 9.15 -12.82
N MET A 272 0.51 10.09 -13.69
CA MET A 272 -0.68 10.93 -13.50
C MET A 272 -1.97 10.11 -13.55
N LYS A 273 -2.05 9.09 -14.43
CA LYS A 273 -3.17 8.17 -14.52
C LYS A 273 -3.41 7.44 -13.20
N GLU A 274 -2.34 7.03 -12.48
CA GLU A 274 -2.50 6.46 -11.14
C GLU A 274 -3.25 7.41 -10.18
N PHE A 275 -2.84 8.65 -10.08
CA PHE A 275 -3.50 9.64 -9.20
C PHE A 275 -4.97 9.90 -9.54
N THR A 276 -5.37 9.78 -10.81
CA THR A 276 -6.74 10.07 -11.26
C THR A 276 -7.67 8.87 -11.18
N THR A 277 -7.13 7.65 -11.25
CA THR A 277 -7.94 6.43 -11.32
C THR A 277 -8.03 5.65 -10.01
N ARG A 278 -7.20 6.00 -9.02
CA ARG A 278 -7.06 5.25 -7.77
C ARG A 278 -7.20 6.19 -6.56
N PRO A 279 -8.43 6.59 -6.19
CA PRO A 279 -8.66 7.54 -5.11
C PRO A 279 -8.16 7.02 -3.77
N THR A 280 -7.58 7.93 -2.97
CA THR A 280 -7.12 7.69 -1.61
C THR A 280 -8.15 8.18 -0.58
N TYR A 281 -7.96 7.83 0.69
CA TYR A 281 -8.89 8.15 1.75
C TYR A 281 -8.26 9.10 2.76
N THR A 282 -8.91 10.24 3.03
CA THR A 282 -8.58 11.13 4.15
C THR A 282 -8.92 10.47 5.49
N LEU A 283 -8.43 11.02 6.61
CA LEU A 283 -8.76 10.51 7.96
C LEU A 283 -10.28 10.39 8.16
N ALA A 284 -11.05 11.39 7.77
CA ALA A 284 -12.51 11.37 7.89
C ALA A 284 -13.14 10.25 7.03
N GLN A 285 -12.67 10.07 5.80
CA GLN A 285 -13.15 9.01 4.92
C GLN A 285 -12.76 7.62 5.41
N GLN A 286 -11.56 7.45 6.00
CA GLN A 286 -11.14 6.21 6.67
C GLN A 286 -12.13 5.84 7.77
N LEU A 287 -12.42 6.77 8.68
CA LEU A 287 -13.35 6.56 9.78
C LEU A 287 -14.76 6.24 9.29
N THR A 288 -15.24 6.95 8.25
CA THR A 288 -16.54 6.67 7.63
C THR A 288 -16.59 5.27 7.02
N ALA A 289 -15.53 4.84 6.32
CA ALA A 289 -15.48 3.51 5.70
C ALA A 289 -15.49 2.37 6.73
N MET A 290 -14.98 2.62 7.94
CA MET A 290 -14.90 1.67 9.07
C MET A 290 -16.03 1.85 10.10
N ASP A 291 -16.96 2.79 9.89
CA ASP A 291 -18.03 3.07 10.85
C ASP A 291 -19.03 1.91 10.95
N ARG A 292 -19.16 1.35 12.15
CA ARG A 292 -20.08 0.27 12.51
C ARG A 292 -21.29 0.72 13.34
N THR A 293 -21.51 2.02 13.49
CA THR A 293 -22.62 2.54 14.33
C THR A 293 -24.00 2.14 13.81
N ARG A 294 -24.10 1.83 12.51
CA ARG A 294 -25.34 1.38 11.86
C ARG A 294 -25.29 -0.08 11.39
N GLY A 295 -24.37 -0.88 11.92
CA GLY A 295 -24.17 -2.28 11.54
C GLY A 295 -22.83 -2.53 10.85
N THR A 296 -22.81 -3.42 9.87
CA THR A 296 -21.60 -3.76 9.11
C THR A 296 -21.06 -2.53 8.36
N SER A 297 -19.79 -2.19 8.55
CA SER A 297 -19.16 -1.08 7.83
C SER A 297 -18.94 -1.41 6.34
N ASN A 298 -18.73 -0.38 5.52
CA ASN A 298 -18.37 -0.60 4.11
C ASN A 298 -17.11 -1.43 3.98
N MET A 299 -16.10 -1.15 4.80
CA MET A 299 -14.84 -1.88 4.78
C MET A 299 -15.02 -3.34 5.17
N ASP A 300 -15.88 -3.64 6.14
CA ASP A 300 -16.22 -5.03 6.48
C ASP A 300 -16.82 -5.78 5.31
N GLY A 301 -17.74 -5.16 4.57
CA GLY A 301 -18.35 -5.75 3.38
C GLY A 301 -17.32 -6.05 2.30
N TRP A 302 -16.46 -5.10 1.97
CA TRP A 302 -15.40 -5.30 0.97
C TRP A 302 -14.44 -6.43 1.32
N PHE A 303 -14.04 -6.51 2.59
CA PHE A 303 -13.15 -7.58 3.05
C PHE A 303 -13.86 -8.94 3.16
N ALA A 304 -15.15 -8.97 3.42
CA ALA A 304 -15.97 -10.20 3.36
C ALA A 304 -16.09 -10.75 1.93
N ASP A 305 -16.26 -9.88 0.92
CA ASP A 305 -16.27 -10.27 -0.49
C ASP A 305 -14.93 -10.90 -0.90
N ILE A 306 -13.80 -10.31 -0.47
CA ILE A 306 -12.46 -10.85 -0.69
C ILE A 306 -12.27 -12.19 0.02
N ALA A 307 -12.71 -12.33 1.26
CA ALA A 307 -12.64 -13.60 1.99
C ALA A 307 -13.52 -14.68 1.32
N THR A 308 -14.68 -14.29 0.75
CA THR A 308 -15.55 -15.18 -0.04
C THR A 308 -14.84 -15.67 -1.29
N PHE A 309 -14.20 -14.77 -2.04
CA PHE A 309 -13.34 -15.12 -3.16
C PHE A 309 -12.23 -16.11 -2.75
N MET A 310 -11.50 -15.82 -1.67
CA MET A 310 -10.39 -16.65 -1.20
C MET A 310 -10.84 -18.04 -0.75
N ARG A 311 -12.02 -18.16 -0.14
CA ARG A 311 -12.64 -19.45 0.15
C ARG A 311 -12.97 -20.22 -1.14
N GLY A 312 -13.51 -19.52 -2.14
CA GLY A 312 -13.82 -20.11 -3.46
C GLY A 312 -12.60 -20.61 -4.22
N THR A 313 -11.43 -19.99 -4.00
CA THR A 313 -10.15 -20.47 -4.56
C THR A 313 -9.46 -21.55 -3.74
N GLY A 314 -9.94 -21.83 -2.53
CA GLY A 314 -9.33 -22.75 -1.59
C GLY A 314 -8.13 -22.17 -0.81
N ALA A 315 -7.89 -20.86 -0.91
CA ALA A 315 -6.79 -20.18 -0.21
C ALA A 315 -7.00 -20.13 1.32
N ILE A 316 -8.28 -20.12 1.73
CA ILE A 316 -8.73 -20.22 3.13
C ILE A 316 -9.84 -21.25 3.27
N GLN A 317 -9.97 -21.85 4.46
CA GLN A 317 -10.99 -22.89 4.72
C GLN A 317 -12.32 -22.30 5.19
N SER A 318 -12.29 -21.19 5.91
CA SER A 318 -13.47 -20.50 6.44
C SER A 318 -13.35 -18.99 6.21
N ILE A 319 -14.47 -18.31 6.08
CA ILE A 319 -14.54 -16.86 5.94
C ILE A 319 -14.44 -16.27 7.36
N PRO A 320 -13.35 -15.52 7.68
CA PRO A 320 -13.26 -14.85 8.97
C PRO A 320 -14.26 -13.69 9.04
N ALA A 321 -14.77 -13.38 10.22
CA ALA A 321 -15.54 -12.16 10.41
C ALA A 321 -14.62 -10.95 10.25
N SER A 322 -14.96 -10.00 9.39
CA SER A 322 -14.12 -8.83 9.11
C SER A 322 -13.85 -8.01 10.39
N ALA A 323 -14.79 -7.98 11.33
CA ALA A 323 -14.64 -7.32 12.61
C ALA A 323 -13.51 -7.87 13.50
N ASP A 324 -13.04 -9.10 13.25
CA ASP A 324 -11.97 -9.72 14.03
C ASP A 324 -10.59 -9.13 13.68
N TYR A 325 -10.44 -8.55 12.48
CA TYR A 325 -9.16 -8.07 11.98
C TYR A 325 -9.16 -6.67 11.36
N VAL A 326 -10.29 -6.17 10.89
CA VAL A 326 -10.45 -4.77 10.46
C VAL A 326 -10.76 -3.93 11.70
N THR A 327 -9.90 -2.96 12.00
CA THR A 327 -10.04 -2.13 13.20
C THR A 327 -9.80 -0.65 12.92
N ASP A 328 -10.71 0.19 13.40
CA ASP A 328 -10.62 1.65 13.36
C ASP A 328 -9.95 2.26 14.62
N ALA A 329 -9.58 1.42 15.58
CA ALA A 329 -9.06 1.86 16.88
C ALA A 329 -7.88 2.83 16.77
N TYR A 330 -6.97 2.59 15.83
CA TYR A 330 -5.78 3.42 15.65
C TYR A 330 -6.09 4.70 14.86
N MET A 331 -7.00 4.67 13.88
CA MET A 331 -7.51 5.87 13.21
C MET A 331 -8.29 6.77 14.18
N LYS A 332 -9.06 6.19 15.09
CA LYS A 332 -9.71 6.93 16.17
C LYS A 332 -8.70 7.59 17.13
N ARG A 333 -7.54 6.96 17.39
CA ARG A 333 -6.46 7.61 18.15
C ARG A 333 -5.89 8.81 17.41
N VAL A 334 -5.64 8.71 16.10
CA VAL A 334 -5.22 9.86 15.26
C VAL A 334 -6.27 10.99 15.36
N GLN A 335 -7.54 10.65 15.27
CA GLN A 335 -8.63 11.64 15.34
C GLN A 335 -8.74 12.30 16.71
N ALA A 336 -8.52 11.54 17.80
CA ALA A 336 -8.65 12.01 19.18
C ALA A 336 -7.48 12.89 19.62
N ASP A 337 -6.26 12.64 19.14
CA ASP A 337 -5.07 13.45 19.43
C ASP A 337 -5.04 14.70 18.52
N PRO A 338 -5.20 15.92 19.07
CA PRO A 338 -5.21 17.14 18.26
C PRO A 338 -3.93 17.36 17.45
N LYS A 339 -2.76 16.95 17.99
CA LYS A 339 -1.46 17.11 17.31
C LYS A 339 -1.32 16.12 16.15
N LEU A 340 -1.66 14.85 16.36
CA LEU A 340 -1.63 13.85 15.30
C LEU A 340 -2.67 14.13 14.22
N ARG A 341 -3.87 14.58 14.60
CA ARG A 341 -4.93 14.97 13.65
C ARG A 341 -4.51 16.15 12.79
N GLU A 342 -3.95 17.20 13.39
CA GLU A 342 -3.41 18.34 12.65
C GLU A 342 -2.27 17.89 11.72
N PHE A 343 -1.33 17.11 12.23
CA PHE A 343 -0.21 16.57 11.47
C PHE A 343 -0.68 15.75 10.26
N ALA A 344 -1.64 14.83 10.44
CA ALA A 344 -2.17 13.96 9.39
C ALA A 344 -2.86 14.72 8.24
N ASN A 345 -3.42 15.91 8.52
CA ASN A 345 -4.16 16.71 7.55
C ASN A 345 -3.31 17.80 6.88
N ARG A 346 -2.05 17.97 7.26
CA ARG A 346 -1.16 18.97 6.63
C ARG A 346 -0.85 18.56 5.18
N SER A 347 -0.87 19.53 4.29
CA SER A 347 -0.54 19.37 2.87
C SER A 347 0.73 20.15 2.44
N ASN A 348 1.44 20.70 3.40
CA ASN A 348 2.70 21.45 3.24
C ASN A 348 3.89 20.74 3.86
#